data_2cc215a0f3e1a63af67288f134aa8ae6
#
_entry.id   2cc215a0f3e1a63af67288f134aa8ae6
#
_cell.length_a   1.000
_cell.length_b   1.000
_cell.length_c   1.000
_cell.angle_alpha   90.00
_cell.angle_beta   90.00
_cell.angle_gamma   90.00
#
_symmetry.space_group_name_H-M   'P 1'
#
loop_
_entity.id
_entity.type
_entity.pdbx_description
1 polymer ?
#
loop_
_entity_poly.entity_id
_entity_poly.type
_entity_poly.pdbx_seq_one_letter_code
_entity_poly.pdbx_strand_id
1 'polypeptide(L)'
;MLVLATIIIRFFYGVNLGFYQTIILYGSFALVVWRLYPWFWKQAPLQRILISVCNGMALGILTVFGMKLNNTPTNWLDAWLAYLIIPALGISIISYLIEIYKRNNKIRQQLIKSEKLKAVEQMGAAISHEIRNPLTAAIGFVQLLEDDYLSRQKRKEYLSIVKEELHSAERVIQDYLTFIKPSIALSEEINVKSELRQIINLLQPLANQNSVEIVTDFSIIGFIKGDTQNFHQCFINVMKNAIEAMPHGGYLTISTEYNQNYITITVKDSGIGMTREQLERLGEPFYSTKGKNGTGLGMMVVYSIVRAMDGMIDVESEVGYGTIIQFEFPTIASILKVQ
;
A
#
# COMPACT_ATOMS: atom_id res chain seq x y z
N MET A 1 24.08 -14.09 -13.12
CA MET A 1 24.91 -14.13 -11.90
C MET A 1 25.90 -15.33 -11.89
N LEU A 2 25.44 -16.57 -11.99
CA LEU A 2 26.33 -17.76 -11.92
C LEU A 2 27.43 -17.76 -13.00
N VAL A 3 27.11 -17.44 -14.26
CA VAL A 3 28.08 -17.34 -15.36
C VAL A 3 29.15 -16.26 -15.07
N LEU A 4 28.73 -15.12 -14.56
CA LEU A 4 29.64 -14.01 -14.21
C LEU A 4 30.59 -14.40 -13.07
N ALA A 5 30.06 -15.07 -12.04
CA ALA A 5 30.87 -15.59 -10.93
C ALA A 5 31.90 -16.63 -11.41
N THR A 6 31.52 -17.53 -12.30
CA THR A 6 32.44 -18.53 -12.87
C THR A 6 33.55 -17.88 -13.68
N ILE A 7 33.25 -16.86 -14.47
CA ILE A 7 34.24 -16.11 -15.26
C ILE A 7 35.20 -15.36 -14.32
N ILE A 8 34.70 -14.71 -13.27
CA ILE A 8 35.52 -13.99 -12.28
C ILE A 8 36.44 -14.95 -11.54
N ILE A 9 35.93 -16.07 -11.04
CA ILE A 9 36.75 -17.09 -10.37
C ILE A 9 37.87 -17.59 -11.29
N ARG A 10 37.57 -17.88 -12.56
CA ARG A 10 38.56 -18.33 -13.55
C ARG A 10 39.62 -17.27 -13.87
N PHE A 11 39.26 -15.99 -13.85
CA PHE A 11 40.20 -14.88 -14.04
C PHE A 11 41.30 -14.88 -12.97
N PHE A 12 40.94 -15.20 -11.70
CA PHE A 12 41.94 -15.33 -10.62
C PHE A 12 42.91 -16.51 -10.79
N TYR A 13 42.51 -17.54 -11.54
CA TYR A 13 43.40 -18.68 -11.87
C TYR A 13 44.31 -18.45 -13.09
N GLY A 14 44.26 -17.27 -13.68
CA GLY A 14 45.10 -16.84 -14.78
C GLY A 14 44.42 -16.87 -16.15
N VAL A 15 44.83 -15.92 -16.99
CA VAL A 15 44.32 -15.77 -18.37
C VAL A 15 45.09 -16.70 -19.28
N ASN A 16 44.56 -17.88 -19.54
CA ASN A 16 45.14 -18.89 -20.43
C ASN A 16 44.08 -19.33 -21.47
N LEU A 17 44.48 -20.21 -22.40
CA LEU A 17 43.55 -20.72 -23.43
C LEU A 17 42.24 -21.28 -22.85
N GLY A 18 42.31 -21.94 -21.70
CA GLY A 18 41.14 -22.46 -21.00
C GLY A 18 40.21 -21.37 -20.46
N PHE A 19 40.73 -20.18 -20.15
CA PHE A 19 39.91 -19.02 -19.76
C PHE A 19 39.05 -18.53 -20.93
N TYR A 20 39.60 -18.37 -22.11
CA TYR A 20 38.85 -17.96 -23.31
C TYR A 20 37.81 -19.01 -23.73
N GLN A 21 38.16 -20.29 -23.65
CA GLN A 21 37.21 -21.38 -23.88
C GLN A 21 36.01 -21.34 -22.90
N THR A 22 36.27 -21.05 -21.62
CA THR A 22 35.26 -20.89 -20.61
C THR A 22 34.32 -19.73 -20.94
N ILE A 23 34.83 -18.56 -21.31
CA ILE A 23 34.00 -17.40 -21.69
C ILE A 23 33.09 -17.73 -22.87
N ILE A 24 33.63 -18.35 -23.92
CA ILE A 24 32.83 -18.71 -25.10
C ILE A 24 31.72 -19.71 -24.72
N LEU A 25 32.08 -20.74 -23.97
CA LEU A 25 31.13 -21.81 -23.58
C LEU A 25 30.00 -21.30 -22.69
N TYR A 26 30.34 -20.61 -21.61
CA TYR A 26 29.33 -20.10 -20.67
C TYR A 26 28.60 -18.89 -21.21
N GLY A 27 29.24 -18.06 -22.02
CA GLY A 27 28.63 -16.93 -22.69
C GLY A 27 27.57 -17.36 -23.71
N SER A 28 27.88 -18.35 -24.54
CA SER A 28 26.90 -18.90 -25.49
C SER A 28 25.72 -19.58 -24.79
N PHE A 29 25.98 -20.32 -23.71
CA PHE A 29 24.92 -20.93 -22.87
C PHE A 29 24.02 -19.84 -22.25
N ALA A 30 24.59 -18.75 -21.70
CA ALA A 30 23.84 -17.65 -21.14
C ALA A 30 22.94 -16.96 -22.17
N LEU A 31 23.41 -16.78 -23.41
CA LEU A 31 22.61 -16.23 -24.50
C LEU A 31 21.41 -17.13 -24.87
N VAL A 32 21.60 -18.45 -24.91
CA VAL A 32 20.50 -19.40 -25.14
C VAL A 32 19.46 -19.33 -24.02
N VAL A 33 19.89 -19.34 -22.77
CA VAL A 33 18.99 -19.22 -21.61
C VAL A 33 18.25 -17.88 -21.63
N TRP A 34 18.94 -16.78 -21.94
CA TRP A 34 18.31 -15.45 -22.06
C TRP A 34 17.23 -15.43 -23.16
N ARG A 35 17.51 -16.05 -24.32
CA ARG A 35 16.54 -16.16 -25.44
C ARG A 35 15.31 -16.97 -25.07
N LEU A 36 15.47 -18.00 -24.23
CA LEU A 36 14.37 -18.88 -23.79
C LEU A 36 13.61 -18.32 -22.57
N TYR A 37 14.11 -17.27 -21.92
CA TYR A 37 13.53 -16.70 -20.69
C TYR A 37 12.04 -16.34 -20.79
N PRO A 38 11.52 -15.67 -21.85
CA PRO A 38 10.10 -15.35 -21.97
C PRO A 38 9.21 -16.60 -22.11
N TRP A 39 9.71 -17.63 -22.78
CA TRP A 39 9.03 -18.91 -22.94
C TRP A 39 9.01 -19.71 -21.63
N PHE A 40 10.10 -19.70 -20.87
CA PHE A 40 10.22 -20.35 -19.57
C PHE A 40 9.13 -19.90 -18.59
N TRP A 41 8.83 -18.61 -18.52
CA TRP A 41 7.83 -18.08 -17.61
C TRP A 41 6.39 -18.45 -17.97
N LYS A 42 6.14 -18.89 -19.19
CA LYS A 42 4.82 -19.37 -19.64
C LYS A 42 4.55 -20.82 -19.28
N GLN A 43 5.56 -21.58 -18.85
CA GLN A 43 5.43 -23.00 -18.52
C GLN A 43 4.76 -23.21 -17.15
N ALA A 44 4.17 -24.41 -16.97
CA ALA A 44 3.63 -24.82 -15.68
C ALA A 44 4.73 -24.89 -14.59
N PRO A 45 4.38 -24.73 -13.29
CA PRO A 45 5.34 -24.72 -12.19
C PRO A 45 6.30 -25.93 -12.20
N LEU A 46 5.76 -27.13 -12.36
CA LEU A 46 6.55 -28.36 -12.41
C LEU A 46 7.52 -28.39 -13.61
N GLN A 47 7.04 -27.92 -14.77
CA GLN A 47 7.87 -27.85 -15.98
C GLN A 47 9.03 -26.84 -15.80
N ARG A 48 8.81 -25.72 -15.13
CA ARG A 48 9.87 -24.76 -14.81
C ARG A 48 10.95 -25.35 -13.93
N ILE A 49 10.57 -26.14 -12.91
CA ILE A 49 11.53 -26.84 -12.05
C ILE A 49 12.35 -27.83 -12.90
N LEU A 50 11.69 -28.68 -13.71
CA LEU A 50 12.36 -29.63 -14.58
C LEU A 50 13.32 -28.97 -15.57
N ILE A 51 12.89 -27.88 -16.23
CA ILE A 51 13.73 -27.11 -17.17
C ILE A 51 14.95 -26.50 -16.43
N SER A 52 14.76 -26.00 -15.21
CA SER A 52 15.86 -25.46 -14.42
C SER A 52 16.89 -26.52 -14.05
N VAL A 53 16.45 -27.72 -13.68
CA VAL A 53 17.31 -28.88 -13.39
C VAL A 53 18.05 -29.35 -14.65
N CYS A 54 17.36 -29.49 -15.77
CA CYS A 54 17.97 -29.84 -17.05
C CYS A 54 19.04 -28.84 -17.49
N ASN A 55 18.77 -27.54 -17.32
CA ASN A 55 19.76 -26.49 -17.58
C ASN A 55 20.98 -26.57 -16.65
N GLY A 56 20.78 -26.88 -15.37
CA GLY A 56 21.88 -27.11 -14.42
C GLY A 56 22.72 -28.33 -14.80
N MET A 57 22.07 -29.43 -15.18
CA MET A 57 22.77 -30.65 -15.65
C MET A 57 23.56 -30.38 -16.94
N ALA A 58 22.97 -29.68 -17.92
CA ALA A 58 23.65 -29.34 -19.16
C ALA A 58 24.92 -28.52 -18.90
N LEU A 59 24.83 -27.52 -17.98
CA LEU A 59 25.99 -26.72 -17.58
C LEU A 59 27.06 -27.58 -16.91
N GLY A 60 26.68 -28.52 -16.05
CA GLY A 60 27.60 -29.46 -15.40
C GLY A 60 28.34 -30.36 -16.41
N ILE A 61 27.61 -30.92 -17.36
CA ILE A 61 28.19 -31.76 -18.46
C ILE A 61 29.19 -30.93 -19.27
N LEU A 62 28.83 -29.71 -19.65
CA LEU A 62 29.72 -28.81 -20.38
C LEU A 62 31.01 -28.51 -19.59
N THR A 63 30.91 -28.35 -18.28
CA THR A 63 32.08 -28.12 -17.41
C THR A 63 33.01 -29.31 -17.36
N VAL A 64 32.46 -30.53 -17.14
CA VAL A 64 33.22 -31.79 -17.12
C VAL A 64 33.89 -32.06 -18.47
N PHE A 65 33.17 -31.82 -19.56
CA PHE A 65 33.73 -31.93 -20.92
C PHE A 65 34.89 -30.95 -21.16
N GLY A 66 34.76 -29.70 -20.73
CA GLY A 66 35.81 -28.71 -20.80
C GLY A 66 37.08 -29.07 -20.01
N MET A 67 36.90 -29.72 -18.83
CA MET A 67 38.02 -30.28 -18.05
C MET A 67 38.77 -31.38 -18.77
N LYS A 68 38.04 -32.27 -19.47
CA LYS A 68 38.61 -33.34 -20.28
C LYS A 68 39.43 -32.79 -21.44
N LEU A 69 38.92 -31.78 -22.15
CA LEU A 69 39.64 -31.15 -23.28
C LEU A 69 40.95 -30.49 -22.83
N ASN A 70 41.02 -29.96 -21.64
CA ASN A 70 42.20 -29.31 -21.09
C ASN A 70 43.17 -30.25 -20.36
N ASN A 71 42.97 -31.59 -20.45
CA ASN A 71 43.77 -32.61 -19.76
C ASN A 71 44.04 -32.34 -18.29
N THR A 72 43.04 -31.73 -17.57
CA THR A 72 43.17 -31.47 -16.15
C THR A 72 43.18 -32.79 -15.39
N PRO A 73 44.16 -33.07 -14.50
CA PRO A 73 44.15 -34.26 -13.66
C PRO A 73 43.02 -34.16 -12.66
N THR A 74 41.95 -34.91 -12.90
CA THR A 74 40.74 -34.91 -12.01
C THR A 74 40.34 -36.32 -11.68
N ASN A 75 39.94 -36.54 -10.42
CA ASN A 75 39.17 -37.70 -10.05
C ASN A 75 37.78 -37.57 -10.64
N TRP A 76 37.42 -38.43 -11.57
CA TRP A 76 36.16 -38.35 -12.33
C TRP A 76 34.94 -38.44 -11.43
N LEU A 77 35.01 -39.23 -10.35
CA LEU A 77 33.88 -39.31 -9.38
C LEU A 77 33.62 -37.96 -8.71
N ASP A 78 34.67 -37.28 -8.24
CA ASP A 78 34.55 -35.96 -7.59
C ASP A 78 34.06 -34.89 -8.57
N ALA A 79 34.51 -34.97 -9.85
CA ALA A 79 34.06 -34.04 -10.88
C ALA A 79 32.56 -34.22 -11.19
N TRP A 80 32.06 -35.44 -11.31
CA TRP A 80 30.63 -35.67 -11.52
C TRP A 80 29.79 -35.24 -10.31
N LEU A 81 30.24 -35.53 -9.10
CA LEU A 81 29.53 -35.08 -7.88
C LEU A 81 29.51 -33.58 -7.80
N ALA A 82 30.65 -32.88 -7.94
CA ALA A 82 30.78 -31.46 -7.76
C ALA A 82 30.02 -30.62 -8.84
N TYR A 83 30.06 -31.11 -10.11
CA TYR A 83 29.57 -30.28 -11.24
C TYR A 83 28.22 -30.72 -11.81
N LEU A 84 27.76 -31.92 -11.50
CA LEU A 84 26.45 -32.40 -11.98
C LEU A 84 25.44 -32.54 -10.85
N ILE A 85 25.77 -33.30 -9.81
CA ILE A 85 24.79 -33.67 -8.77
C ILE A 85 24.51 -32.52 -7.83
N ILE A 86 25.53 -31.93 -7.24
CA ILE A 86 25.36 -30.85 -6.25
C ILE A 86 24.66 -29.62 -6.84
N PRO A 87 25.05 -29.07 -8.01
CA PRO A 87 24.36 -27.95 -8.62
C PRO A 87 22.92 -28.28 -9.05
N ALA A 88 22.67 -29.50 -9.57
CA ALA A 88 21.32 -29.91 -9.95
C ALA A 88 20.38 -29.98 -8.75
N LEU A 89 20.83 -30.51 -7.62
CA LEU A 89 20.09 -30.53 -6.36
C LEU A 89 19.87 -29.09 -5.83
N GLY A 90 20.89 -28.26 -5.84
CA GLY A 90 20.80 -26.85 -5.40
C GLY A 90 19.78 -26.05 -6.23
N ILE A 91 19.83 -26.19 -7.56
CA ILE A 91 18.88 -25.54 -8.47
C ILE A 91 17.46 -26.06 -8.25
N SER A 92 17.29 -27.38 -8.04
CA SER A 92 15.99 -27.99 -7.71
C SER A 92 15.39 -27.38 -6.45
N ILE A 93 16.15 -27.32 -5.37
CA ILE A 93 15.69 -26.78 -4.08
C ILE A 93 15.32 -25.32 -4.22
N ILE A 94 16.20 -24.50 -4.82
CA ILE A 94 15.94 -23.06 -5.01
C ILE A 94 14.69 -22.85 -5.89
N SER A 95 14.56 -23.55 -6.99
CA SER A 95 13.41 -23.43 -7.88
C SER A 95 12.11 -23.84 -7.17
N TYR A 96 12.14 -24.89 -6.36
CA TYR A 96 11.00 -25.33 -5.55
C TYR A 96 10.62 -24.27 -4.48
N LEU A 97 11.59 -23.71 -3.79
CA LEU A 97 11.35 -22.64 -2.80
C LEU A 97 10.74 -21.38 -3.43
N ILE A 98 11.23 -20.98 -4.60
CA ILE A 98 10.67 -19.84 -5.35
C ILE A 98 9.21 -20.12 -5.74
N GLU A 99 8.88 -21.34 -6.14
CA GLU A 99 7.51 -21.69 -6.53
C GLU A 99 6.56 -21.73 -5.31
N ILE A 100 7.02 -22.28 -4.18
CA ILE A 100 6.28 -22.22 -2.90
C ILE A 100 6.02 -20.77 -2.51
N TYR A 101 7.05 -19.91 -2.56
CA TYR A 101 6.91 -18.50 -2.21
C TYR A 101 5.87 -17.79 -3.07
N LYS A 102 5.90 -18.00 -4.40
CA LYS A 102 4.92 -17.45 -5.33
C LYS A 102 3.50 -17.96 -5.05
N ARG A 103 3.36 -19.26 -4.78
CA ARG A 103 2.08 -19.88 -4.45
C ARG A 103 1.51 -19.29 -3.15
N ASN A 104 2.33 -19.17 -2.11
CA ASN A 104 1.92 -18.62 -0.83
C ASN A 104 1.50 -17.14 -0.97
N ASN A 105 2.24 -16.34 -1.72
CA ASN A 105 1.86 -14.95 -2.00
C ASN A 105 0.53 -14.85 -2.74
N LYS A 106 0.29 -15.71 -3.74
CA LYS A 106 -0.98 -15.77 -4.48
C LYS A 106 -2.14 -16.15 -3.56
N ILE A 107 -1.97 -17.15 -2.72
CA ILE A 107 -2.98 -17.58 -1.74
C ILE A 107 -3.26 -16.44 -0.75
N ARG A 108 -2.22 -15.78 -0.24
CA ARG A 108 -2.37 -14.64 0.67
C ARG A 108 -3.16 -13.49 0.04
N GLN A 109 -2.88 -13.15 -1.21
CA GLN A 109 -3.64 -12.14 -1.94
C GLN A 109 -5.11 -12.54 -2.15
N GLN A 110 -5.37 -13.83 -2.43
CA GLN A 110 -6.73 -14.34 -2.56
C GLN A 110 -7.50 -14.30 -1.23
N LEU A 111 -6.83 -14.64 -0.11
CA LEU A 111 -7.42 -14.54 1.22
C LEU A 111 -7.79 -13.11 1.57
N ILE A 112 -6.87 -12.15 1.38
CA ILE A 112 -7.13 -10.73 1.61
C ILE A 112 -8.32 -10.25 0.75
N LYS A 113 -8.37 -10.65 -0.52
CA LYS A 113 -9.50 -10.31 -1.40
C LYS A 113 -10.82 -10.94 -0.93
N SER A 114 -10.78 -12.19 -0.47
CA SER A 114 -11.95 -12.89 0.05
C SER A 114 -12.47 -12.27 1.36
N GLU A 115 -11.57 -11.94 2.29
CA GLU A 115 -11.92 -11.24 3.53
C GLU A 115 -12.55 -9.88 3.24
N LYS A 116 -11.96 -9.13 2.30
CA LYS A 116 -12.51 -7.85 1.86
C LYS A 116 -13.92 -7.99 1.26
N LEU A 117 -14.15 -9.01 0.42
CA LEU A 117 -15.46 -9.29 -0.16
C LEU A 117 -16.49 -9.65 0.92
N LYS A 118 -16.11 -10.47 1.90
CA LYS A 118 -16.98 -10.80 3.04
C LYS A 118 -17.33 -9.55 3.85
N ALA A 119 -16.35 -8.68 4.12
CA ALA A 119 -16.61 -7.42 4.80
C ALA A 119 -17.60 -6.55 4.01
N VAL A 120 -17.43 -6.41 2.70
CA VAL A 120 -18.34 -5.69 1.80
C VAL A 120 -19.76 -6.28 1.84
N GLU A 121 -19.90 -7.61 1.81
CA GLU A 121 -21.18 -8.30 1.86
C GLU A 121 -21.90 -8.06 3.20
N GLN A 122 -21.18 -8.19 4.31
CA GLN A 122 -21.73 -7.91 5.65
C GLN A 122 -22.13 -6.45 5.84
N MET A 123 -21.42 -5.53 5.18
CA MET A 123 -21.69 -4.10 5.24
C MET A 123 -22.86 -3.65 4.37
N GLY A 124 -23.26 -4.44 3.36
CA GLY A 124 -24.29 -4.02 2.38
C GLY A 124 -25.61 -3.62 3.01
N ALA A 125 -26.07 -4.35 4.02
CA ALA A 125 -27.31 -4.01 4.76
C ALA A 125 -27.15 -2.71 5.56
N ALA A 126 -26.03 -2.54 6.27
CA ALA A 126 -25.77 -1.36 7.08
C ALA A 126 -25.62 -0.10 6.22
N ILE A 127 -24.90 -0.19 5.10
CA ILE A 127 -24.75 0.93 4.13
C ILE A 127 -26.12 1.32 3.55
N SER A 128 -26.97 0.34 3.23
CA SER A 128 -28.32 0.62 2.74
C SER A 128 -29.13 1.40 3.78
N HIS A 129 -28.96 1.12 5.07
CA HIS A 129 -29.57 1.87 6.15
C HIS A 129 -28.98 3.27 6.30
N GLU A 130 -27.66 3.41 6.26
CA GLU A 130 -26.95 4.69 6.36
C GLU A 130 -27.25 5.64 5.17
N ILE A 131 -27.46 5.11 3.97
CA ILE A 131 -27.90 5.90 2.82
C ILE A 131 -29.39 6.24 2.94
N ARG A 132 -30.23 5.32 3.40
CA ARG A 132 -31.68 5.53 3.52
C ARG A 132 -32.02 6.63 4.51
N ASN A 133 -31.28 6.73 5.62
CA ASN A 133 -31.53 7.71 6.66
C ASN A 133 -31.53 9.16 6.15
N PRO A 134 -30.45 9.68 5.55
CA PRO A 134 -30.41 11.03 5.00
C PRO A 134 -31.41 11.23 3.85
N LEU A 135 -31.62 10.19 3.01
CA LEU A 135 -32.60 10.29 1.93
C LEU A 135 -34.02 10.42 2.48
N THR A 136 -34.38 9.68 3.53
CA THR A 136 -35.69 9.79 4.18
C THR A 136 -35.89 11.16 4.80
N ALA A 137 -34.85 11.71 5.46
CA ALA A 137 -34.89 13.06 6.00
C ALA A 137 -35.09 14.10 4.88
N ALA A 138 -34.28 14.03 3.80
CA ALA A 138 -34.40 14.92 2.65
C ALA A 138 -35.82 14.87 2.04
N ILE A 139 -36.38 13.67 1.83
CA ILE A 139 -37.75 13.51 1.30
C ILE A 139 -38.76 14.15 2.25
N GLY A 140 -38.64 13.96 3.57
CA GLY A 140 -39.54 14.58 4.53
C GLY A 140 -39.51 16.11 4.49
N PHE A 141 -38.31 16.73 4.37
CA PHE A 141 -38.22 18.18 4.22
C PHE A 141 -38.71 18.66 2.87
N VAL A 142 -38.56 17.91 1.79
CA VAL A 142 -39.16 18.22 0.48
C VAL A 142 -40.69 18.24 0.58
N GLN A 143 -41.31 17.27 1.26
CA GLN A 143 -42.79 17.26 1.51
C GLN A 143 -43.24 18.49 2.30
N LEU A 144 -42.44 18.93 3.30
CA LEU A 144 -42.76 20.15 4.03
C LEU A 144 -42.62 21.42 3.17
N LEU A 145 -41.80 21.39 2.11
CA LEU A 145 -41.66 22.49 1.17
C LEU A 145 -42.85 22.66 0.21
N GLU A 146 -43.73 21.65 0.10
CA GLU A 146 -44.97 21.69 -0.67
C GLU A 146 -46.05 22.55 -0.03
N ASP A 147 -45.88 22.95 1.25
CA ASP A 147 -46.80 23.84 1.92
C ASP A 147 -46.71 25.27 1.35
N ASP A 148 -47.82 25.72 0.79
CA ASP A 148 -47.93 27.05 0.17
C ASP A 148 -47.82 28.21 1.17
N TYR A 149 -48.12 27.96 2.45
CA TYR A 149 -48.07 28.98 3.54
C TYR A 149 -46.69 29.10 4.20
N LEU A 150 -45.67 28.40 3.70
CA LEU A 150 -44.35 28.40 4.28
C LEU A 150 -43.66 29.78 4.08
N SER A 151 -43.14 30.35 5.16
CA SER A 151 -42.39 31.59 5.09
C SER A 151 -41.11 31.44 4.26
N ARG A 152 -40.69 32.50 3.57
CA ARG A 152 -39.47 32.48 2.74
C ARG A 152 -38.23 32.05 3.55
N GLN A 153 -38.19 32.36 4.83
CA GLN A 153 -37.07 31.99 5.71
C GLN A 153 -37.07 30.49 6.02
N LYS A 154 -38.21 29.90 6.39
CA LYS A 154 -38.35 28.46 6.58
C LYS A 154 -38.08 27.66 5.32
N ARG A 155 -38.51 28.18 4.16
CA ARG A 155 -38.23 27.54 2.88
C ARG A 155 -36.72 27.48 2.60
N LYS A 156 -35.97 28.53 2.90
CA LYS A 156 -34.51 28.53 2.77
C LYS A 156 -33.84 27.55 3.76
N GLU A 157 -34.32 27.50 4.99
CA GLU A 157 -33.84 26.61 6.02
C GLU A 157 -34.04 25.13 5.61
N TYR A 158 -35.25 24.77 5.19
CA TYR A 158 -35.54 23.39 4.72
C TYR A 158 -34.75 23.00 3.49
N LEU A 159 -34.56 23.90 2.53
CA LEU A 159 -33.68 23.66 1.38
C LEU A 159 -32.22 23.45 1.78
N SER A 160 -31.73 24.17 2.81
CA SER A 160 -30.38 23.95 3.36
C SER A 160 -30.25 22.56 3.96
N ILE A 161 -31.25 22.13 4.75
CA ILE A 161 -31.27 20.77 5.34
C ILE A 161 -31.31 19.70 4.27
N VAL A 162 -32.17 19.85 3.25
CA VAL A 162 -32.23 18.89 2.13
C VAL A 162 -30.86 18.76 1.45
N LYS A 163 -30.18 19.90 1.20
CA LYS A 163 -28.85 19.89 0.60
C LYS A 163 -27.82 19.19 1.47
N GLU A 164 -27.83 19.43 2.77
CA GLU A 164 -26.92 18.78 3.74
C GLU A 164 -27.13 17.27 3.80
N GLU A 165 -28.40 16.82 3.82
CA GLU A 165 -28.73 15.41 3.84
C GLU A 165 -28.34 14.70 2.54
N LEU A 166 -28.53 15.32 1.38
CA LEU A 166 -28.08 14.77 0.09
C LEU A 166 -26.54 14.64 0.06
N HIS A 167 -25.80 15.64 0.52
CA HIS A 167 -24.35 15.55 0.65
C HIS A 167 -23.91 14.49 1.66
N SER A 168 -24.69 14.25 2.71
CA SER A 168 -24.41 13.16 3.65
C SER A 168 -24.54 11.79 2.98
N ALA A 169 -25.61 11.56 2.21
CA ALA A 169 -25.80 10.32 1.44
C ALA A 169 -24.65 10.12 0.42
N GLU A 170 -24.26 11.18 -0.29
CA GLU A 170 -23.16 11.16 -1.25
C GLU A 170 -21.83 10.75 -0.57
N ARG A 171 -21.51 11.31 0.61
CA ARG A 171 -20.32 10.94 1.37
C ARG A 171 -20.30 9.46 1.76
N VAL A 172 -21.42 8.92 2.24
CA VAL A 172 -21.53 7.48 2.58
C VAL A 172 -21.21 6.61 1.36
N ILE A 173 -21.79 6.96 0.19
CA ILE A 173 -21.53 6.25 -1.06
C ILE A 173 -20.06 6.34 -1.46
N GLN A 174 -19.47 7.53 -1.39
CA GLN A 174 -18.06 7.75 -1.77
C GLN A 174 -17.10 6.99 -0.85
N ASP A 175 -17.33 7.03 0.46
CA ASP A 175 -16.54 6.28 1.44
C ASP A 175 -16.59 4.77 1.17
N TYR A 176 -17.78 4.25 0.85
CA TYR A 176 -17.97 2.84 0.49
C TYR A 176 -17.25 2.46 -0.81
N LEU A 177 -17.36 3.28 -1.84
CA LEU A 177 -16.68 3.04 -3.12
C LEU A 177 -15.15 3.06 -2.95
N THR A 178 -14.63 3.97 -2.16
CA THR A 178 -13.19 4.05 -1.86
C THR A 178 -12.72 2.83 -1.07
N PHE A 179 -13.52 2.32 -0.15
CA PHE A 179 -13.21 1.08 0.54
C PHE A 179 -13.18 -0.14 -0.40
N ILE A 180 -14.15 -0.26 -1.32
CA ILE A 180 -14.21 -1.39 -2.27
C ILE A 180 -13.04 -1.35 -3.26
N LYS A 181 -12.82 -0.19 -3.84
CA LYS A 181 -11.75 0.05 -4.81
C LYS A 181 -11.01 1.33 -4.45
N PRO A 182 -10.02 1.28 -3.55
CA PRO A 182 -9.06 2.37 -3.55
C PRO A 182 -8.48 2.42 -4.96
N SER A 183 -8.75 3.52 -5.67
CA SER A 183 -8.31 3.64 -7.06
C SER A 183 -6.78 3.74 -7.08
N ILE A 184 -6.12 2.66 -7.49
CA ILE A 184 -4.68 2.64 -7.79
C ILE A 184 -4.48 3.05 -9.26
N ALA A 185 -5.47 3.72 -9.85
CA ALA A 185 -5.55 3.89 -11.30
C ALA A 185 -4.39 4.71 -11.89
N LEU A 186 -3.81 5.64 -11.15
CA LEU A 186 -2.63 6.39 -11.53
C LEU A 186 -1.78 6.59 -10.27
N SER A 187 -0.74 5.77 -10.13
CA SER A 187 0.25 5.98 -9.07
C SER A 187 1.13 7.16 -9.47
N GLU A 188 0.84 8.32 -8.91
CA GLU A 188 1.52 9.59 -9.13
C GLU A 188 2.57 9.86 -8.04
N GLU A 189 3.48 10.79 -8.33
CA GLU A 189 4.39 11.32 -7.32
C GLU A 189 3.68 12.43 -6.53
N ILE A 190 3.40 12.19 -5.27
CA ILE A 190 2.71 13.12 -4.38
C ILE A 190 3.76 13.91 -3.59
N ASN A 191 3.75 15.23 -3.73
CA ASN A 191 4.50 16.13 -2.86
C ASN A 191 3.74 16.29 -1.54
N VAL A 192 4.18 15.56 -0.50
CA VAL A 192 3.49 15.49 0.79
C VAL A 192 3.22 16.88 1.39
N LYS A 193 4.23 17.77 1.39
CA LYS A 193 4.09 19.11 1.95
C LYS A 193 3.08 19.98 1.21
N SER A 194 3.08 19.89 -0.12
CA SER A 194 2.13 20.65 -0.95
C SER A 194 0.70 20.21 -0.71
N GLU A 195 0.47 18.89 -0.72
CA GLU A 195 -0.87 18.33 -0.56
C GLU A 195 -1.41 18.54 0.86
N LEU A 196 -0.60 18.35 1.90
CA LEU A 196 -1.01 18.66 3.28
C LEU A 196 -1.40 20.13 3.46
N ARG A 197 -0.69 21.08 2.83
CA ARG A 197 -1.07 22.49 2.85
C ARG A 197 -2.42 22.76 2.19
N GLN A 198 -2.72 22.10 1.08
CA GLN A 198 -4.02 22.23 0.42
C GLN A 198 -5.15 21.75 1.32
N ILE A 199 -4.96 20.58 1.98
CA ILE A 199 -5.92 20.01 2.92
C ILE A 199 -6.13 20.93 4.13
N ILE A 200 -5.05 21.47 4.70
CA ILE A 200 -5.13 22.41 5.81
C ILE A 200 -5.94 23.66 5.42
N ASN A 201 -5.65 24.24 4.26
CA ASN A 201 -6.40 25.40 3.75
C ASN A 201 -7.90 25.10 3.58
N LEU A 202 -8.23 23.88 3.13
CA LEU A 202 -9.61 23.42 2.98
C LEU A 202 -10.32 23.30 4.34
N LEU A 203 -9.60 22.84 5.37
CA LEU A 203 -10.16 22.60 6.71
C LEU A 203 -10.06 23.83 7.65
N GLN A 204 -9.34 24.88 7.26
CA GLN A 204 -9.16 26.08 8.07
C GLN A 204 -10.49 26.74 8.51
N PRO A 205 -11.54 26.85 7.66
CA PRO A 205 -12.83 27.37 8.09
C PRO A 205 -13.48 26.53 9.20
N LEU A 206 -13.38 25.18 9.10
CA LEU A 206 -13.90 24.26 10.11
C LEU A 206 -13.11 24.37 11.42
N ALA A 207 -11.79 24.48 11.35
CA ALA A 207 -10.93 24.67 12.51
C ALA A 207 -11.26 25.99 13.23
N ASN A 208 -11.40 27.09 12.48
CA ASN A 208 -11.78 28.40 13.03
C ASN A 208 -13.15 28.36 13.71
N GLN A 209 -14.14 27.67 13.09
CA GLN A 209 -15.48 27.52 13.67
C GLN A 209 -15.45 26.78 15.02
N ASN A 210 -14.54 25.82 15.18
CA ASN A 210 -14.36 25.06 16.42
C ASN A 210 -13.29 25.65 17.36
N SER A 211 -12.75 26.83 17.06
CA SER A 211 -11.68 27.47 17.85
C SER A 211 -10.43 26.61 17.98
N VAL A 212 -10.08 25.87 16.91
CA VAL A 212 -8.90 25.00 16.85
C VAL A 212 -7.79 25.73 16.10
N GLU A 213 -6.61 25.82 16.71
CA GLU A 213 -5.41 26.35 16.09
C GLU A 213 -4.64 25.22 15.38
N ILE A 214 -4.34 25.41 14.08
CA ILE A 214 -3.57 24.44 13.31
C ILE A 214 -2.09 24.87 13.31
N VAL A 215 -1.24 24.04 13.89
CA VAL A 215 0.21 24.20 13.96
C VAL A 215 0.89 23.24 12.99
N THR A 216 1.82 23.74 12.17
CA THR A 216 2.50 22.90 11.18
C THR A 216 4.00 22.93 11.37
N ASP A 217 4.62 21.75 11.35
CA ASP A 217 6.08 21.58 11.31
C ASP A 217 6.47 20.70 10.12
N PHE A 218 6.65 21.32 8.97
CA PHE A 218 7.06 20.64 7.73
C PHE A 218 8.55 20.82 7.50
N SER A 219 9.35 20.00 8.12
CA SER A 219 10.81 20.09 8.07
C SER A 219 11.40 19.75 6.70
N ILE A 220 10.70 18.96 5.83
CA ILE A 220 11.30 18.44 4.61
C ILE A 220 10.28 18.38 3.46
N ILE A 221 10.81 18.52 2.21
CA ILE A 221 10.08 18.22 0.98
C ILE A 221 10.31 16.75 0.66
N GLY A 222 9.26 15.94 0.71
CA GLY A 222 9.32 14.52 0.41
C GLY A 222 8.24 14.09 -0.57
N PHE A 223 8.54 13.07 -1.37
CA PHE A 223 7.64 12.50 -2.37
C PHE A 223 7.31 11.05 -2.03
N ILE A 224 6.03 10.71 -2.10
CA ILE A 224 5.52 9.34 -1.95
C ILE A 224 4.78 8.95 -3.22
N LYS A 225 4.56 7.66 -3.40
CA LYS A 225 3.83 7.12 -4.55
C LYS A 225 2.39 6.81 -4.15
N GLY A 226 1.41 7.36 -4.87
CA GLY A 226 0.02 7.14 -4.54
C GLY A 226 -0.94 7.82 -5.50
N ASP A 227 -2.21 7.83 -5.12
CA ASP A 227 -3.28 8.59 -5.75
C ASP A 227 -3.56 9.83 -4.91
N THR A 228 -3.47 11.02 -5.50
CA THR A 228 -3.63 12.30 -4.80
C THR A 228 -5.01 12.46 -4.18
N GLN A 229 -6.07 11.95 -4.81
CA GLN A 229 -7.43 12.04 -4.26
C GLN A 229 -7.59 11.16 -3.03
N ASN A 230 -7.04 9.93 -3.05
CA ASN A 230 -7.00 9.05 -1.90
C ASN A 230 -6.19 9.67 -0.76
N PHE A 231 -5.04 10.29 -1.06
CA PHE A 231 -4.23 10.99 -0.07
C PHE A 231 -5.04 12.12 0.60
N HIS A 232 -5.72 12.95 -0.18
CA HIS A 232 -6.60 14.01 0.32
C HIS A 232 -7.70 13.43 1.20
N GLN A 233 -8.41 12.40 0.74
CA GLN A 233 -9.49 11.77 1.51
C GLN A 233 -9.00 11.20 2.84
N CYS A 234 -7.83 10.55 2.84
CA CYS A 234 -7.21 10.02 4.06
C CYS A 234 -6.99 11.14 5.10
N PHE A 235 -6.28 12.20 4.71
CA PHE A 235 -5.91 13.26 5.65
C PHE A 235 -7.07 14.20 5.99
N ILE A 236 -8.03 14.42 5.08
CA ILE A 236 -9.28 15.13 5.40
C ILE A 236 -10.05 14.39 6.49
N ASN A 237 -10.21 13.06 6.38
CA ASN A 237 -10.91 12.25 7.39
C ASN A 237 -10.23 12.33 8.75
N VAL A 238 -8.90 12.22 8.79
CA VAL A 238 -8.12 12.26 10.04
C VAL A 238 -8.17 13.65 10.68
N MET A 239 -7.85 14.69 9.93
CA MET A 239 -7.81 16.07 10.45
C MET A 239 -9.21 16.55 10.87
N LYS A 240 -10.25 16.20 10.10
CA LYS A 240 -11.63 16.47 10.47
C LYS A 240 -12.02 15.78 11.77
N ASN A 241 -11.67 14.51 11.94
CA ASN A 241 -11.91 13.79 13.19
C ASN A 241 -11.20 14.44 14.38
N ALA A 242 -9.97 14.88 14.18
CA ALA A 242 -9.19 15.60 15.18
C ALA A 242 -9.85 16.94 15.59
N ILE A 243 -10.29 17.75 14.61
CA ILE A 243 -11.01 19.00 14.88
C ILE A 243 -12.32 18.75 15.66
N GLU A 244 -13.09 17.75 15.23
CA GLU A 244 -14.36 17.39 15.89
C GLU A 244 -14.17 16.78 17.30
N ALA A 245 -12.97 16.26 17.61
CA ALA A 245 -12.60 15.79 18.95
C ALA A 245 -12.26 16.94 19.90
N MET A 246 -12.22 18.19 19.42
CA MET A 246 -11.89 19.40 20.19
C MET A 246 -13.07 20.39 20.27
N PRO A 247 -14.21 20.02 20.88
CA PRO A 247 -15.42 20.85 20.89
C PRO A 247 -15.27 22.19 21.66
N HIS A 248 -14.23 22.32 22.46
CA HIS A 248 -13.92 23.53 23.24
C HIS A 248 -12.68 24.27 22.73
N GLY A 249 -12.26 23.98 21.48
CA GLY A 249 -11.01 24.46 20.91
C GLY A 249 -9.81 23.62 21.33
N GLY A 250 -8.65 23.93 20.79
CA GLY A 250 -7.40 23.22 21.06
C GLY A 250 -6.38 23.39 19.95
N TYR A 251 -5.41 22.48 19.93
CA TYR A 251 -4.31 22.49 18.97
C TYR A 251 -4.30 21.24 18.11
N LEU A 252 -4.28 21.44 16.79
CA LEU A 252 -4.04 20.40 15.81
C LEU A 252 -2.63 20.56 15.24
N THR A 253 -1.72 19.72 15.63
CA THR A 253 -0.32 19.75 15.17
C THR A 253 -0.11 18.73 14.05
N ILE A 254 0.45 19.19 12.91
CA ILE A 254 0.79 18.33 11.78
C ILE A 254 2.27 18.47 11.51
N SER A 255 3.02 17.39 11.66
CA SER A 255 4.46 17.36 11.39
C SER A 255 4.85 16.32 10.36
N THR A 256 5.96 16.55 9.68
CA THR A 256 6.54 15.60 8.73
C THR A 256 8.01 15.36 9.05
N GLU A 257 8.38 14.09 9.14
CA GLU A 257 9.76 13.66 9.33
C GLU A 257 10.18 12.75 8.17
N TYR A 258 11.44 12.81 7.80
CA TYR A 258 12.03 11.98 6.74
C TYR A 258 13.08 11.07 7.33
N ASN A 259 12.92 9.78 7.08
CA ASN A 259 13.95 8.77 7.27
C ASN A 259 14.27 8.17 5.89
N GLN A 260 15.51 7.79 5.62
CA GLN A 260 16.06 7.39 4.29
C GLN A 260 15.12 6.55 3.41
N ASN A 261 14.17 5.82 3.98
CA ASN A 261 13.24 4.94 3.27
C ASN A 261 11.76 5.33 3.42
N TYR A 262 11.41 6.17 4.41
CA TYR A 262 10.02 6.48 4.76
C TYR A 262 9.85 7.97 5.06
N ILE A 263 8.66 8.48 4.74
CA ILE A 263 8.17 9.75 5.26
C ILE A 263 7.16 9.42 6.36
N THR A 264 7.40 9.96 7.55
CA THR A 264 6.47 9.91 8.68
C THR A 264 5.66 11.19 8.69
N ILE A 265 4.34 11.08 8.69
CA ILE A 265 3.40 12.19 8.84
C ILE A 265 2.70 11.97 10.18
N THR A 266 2.81 12.92 11.10
CA THR A 266 2.17 12.84 12.40
C THR A 266 1.06 13.89 12.48
N VAL A 267 -0.15 13.44 12.84
CA VAL A 267 -1.30 14.30 13.14
C VAL A 267 -1.63 14.13 14.62
N LYS A 268 -1.51 15.21 15.40
CA LYS A 268 -1.73 15.22 16.85
C LYS A 268 -2.79 16.24 17.19
N ASP A 269 -3.83 15.83 17.91
CA ASP A 269 -4.84 16.73 18.51
C ASP A 269 -4.70 16.76 20.04
N SER A 270 -5.19 17.84 20.63
CA SER A 270 -5.32 18.01 22.06
C SER A 270 -6.77 17.82 22.55
N GLY A 271 -7.50 16.96 21.87
CA GLY A 271 -8.93 16.73 22.09
C GLY A 271 -9.25 15.80 23.27
N ILE A 272 -10.46 15.28 23.25
CA ILE A 272 -10.99 14.42 24.33
C ILE A 272 -10.27 13.07 24.44
N GLY A 273 -9.53 12.65 23.41
CA GLY A 273 -8.89 11.33 23.35
C GLY A 273 -9.88 10.18 23.32
N MET A 274 -9.34 8.96 23.45
CA MET A 274 -10.07 7.71 23.37
C MET A 274 -9.73 6.79 24.54
N THR A 275 -10.72 6.01 24.98
CA THR A 275 -10.49 4.88 25.90
C THR A 275 -9.80 3.74 25.14
N ARG A 276 -9.19 2.81 25.86
CA ARG A 276 -8.55 1.63 25.27
C ARG A 276 -9.55 0.80 24.42
N GLU A 277 -10.78 0.65 24.90
CA GLU A 277 -11.83 -0.07 24.15
C GLU A 277 -12.18 0.65 22.84
N GLN A 278 -12.26 1.99 22.85
CA GLN A 278 -12.51 2.79 21.65
C GLN A 278 -11.34 2.68 20.65
N LEU A 279 -10.11 2.69 21.16
CA LEU A 279 -8.90 2.57 20.34
C LEU A 279 -8.80 1.18 19.66
N GLU A 280 -9.10 0.10 20.40
CA GLU A 280 -9.09 -1.27 19.87
C GLU A 280 -10.14 -1.46 18.75
N ARG A 281 -11.23 -0.69 18.79
CA ARG A 281 -12.31 -0.73 17.78
C ARG A 281 -12.16 0.31 16.69
N LEU A 282 -11.10 1.11 16.73
CA LEU A 282 -10.86 2.17 15.73
C LEU A 282 -10.66 1.56 14.34
N GLY A 283 -11.49 1.96 13.39
CA GLY A 283 -11.48 1.41 12.03
C GLY A 283 -12.41 0.21 11.82
N GLU A 284 -13.12 -0.26 12.87
CA GLU A 284 -14.26 -1.16 12.67
C GLU A 284 -15.36 -0.45 11.86
N PRO A 285 -15.96 -1.11 10.88
CA PRO A 285 -17.05 -0.53 10.11
C PRO A 285 -18.22 -0.08 11.00
N PHE A 286 -18.74 1.12 10.75
CA PHE A 286 -19.87 1.74 11.48
C PHE A 286 -19.64 2.01 12.97
N TYR A 287 -18.43 1.80 13.46
CA TYR A 287 -18.09 2.20 14.81
C TYR A 287 -17.85 3.71 14.87
N SER A 288 -18.70 4.41 15.61
CA SER A 288 -18.60 5.85 15.83
C SER A 288 -19.03 6.21 17.24
N THR A 289 -18.26 7.06 17.89
CA THR A 289 -18.62 7.66 19.19
C THR A 289 -19.50 8.90 19.04
N LYS A 290 -19.72 9.37 17.80
CA LYS A 290 -20.48 10.61 17.47
C LYS A 290 -22.00 10.38 17.32
N GLY A 291 -22.50 9.21 17.65
CA GLY A 291 -23.92 8.87 17.52
C GLY A 291 -24.41 8.99 16.07
N LYS A 292 -25.55 9.67 15.86
CA LYS A 292 -26.16 9.83 14.52
C LYS A 292 -25.34 10.67 13.52
N ASN A 293 -24.37 11.43 13.99
CA ASN A 293 -23.58 12.34 13.14
C ASN A 293 -22.32 11.71 12.58
N GLY A 294 -21.98 10.49 12.97
CA GLY A 294 -20.77 9.79 12.51
C GLY A 294 -21.11 8.52 11.75
N THR A 295 -20.75 8.42 10.48
CA THR A 295 -20.95 7.21 9.64
C THR A 295 -20.14 6.00 10.14
N GLY A 296 -19.09 6.23 10.94
CA GLY A 296 -18.16 5.17 11.36
C GLY A 296 -17.36 4.56 10.22
N LEU A 297 -17.37 5.15 9.02
CA LEU A 297 -16.65 4.65 7.85
C LEU A 297 -15.30 5.38 7.64
N GLY A 298 -15.15 6.61 8.15
CA GLY A 298 -14.00 7.46 7.86
C GLY A 298 -12.65 6.83 8.20
N MET A 299 -12.50 6.25 9.40
CA MET A 299 -11.23 5.59 9.79
C MET A 299 -10.99 4.29 9.05
N MET A 300 -12.03 3.53 8.72
CA MET A 300 -11.92 2.35 7.86
C MET A 300 -11.36 2.71 6.47
N VAL A 301 -11.83 3.81 5.89
CA VAL A 301 -11.32 4.35 4.61
C VAL A 301 -9.85 4.75 4.76
N VAL A 302 -9.47 5.41 5.85
CA VAL A 302 -8.08 5.77 6.17
C VAL A 302 -7.18 4.52 6.16
N TYR A 303 -7.52 3.48 6.91
CA TYR A 303 -6.75 2.23 6.93
C TYR A 303 -6.65 1.57 5.55
N SER A 304 -7.75 1.62 4.76
CA SER A 304 -7.76 1.06 3.40
C SER A 304 -6.82 1.80 2.45
N ILE A 305 -6.82 3.14 2.50
CA ILE A 305 -5.97 4.00 1.67
C ILE A 305 -4.50 3.84 2.06
N VAL A 306 -4.18 3.91 3.35
CA VAL A 306 -2.79 3.74 3.82
C VAL A 306 -2.22 2.40 3.37
N ARG A 307 -2.98 1.32 3.51
CA ARG A 307 -2.58 -0.02 3.03
C ARG A 307 -2.42 -0.08 1.51
N ALA A 308 -3.27 0.62 0.74
CA ALA A 308 -3.19 0.67 -0.71
C ALA A 308 -1.96 1.44 -1.21
N MET A 309 -1.42 2.35 -0.38
CA MET A 309 -0.20 3.12 -0.63
C MET A 309 1.05 2.47 0.01
N ASP A 310 0.98 1.18 0.37
CA ASP A 310 2.06 0.42 1.04
C ASP A 310 2.57 1.10 2.34
N GLY A 311 1.71 1.91 2.98
CA GLY A 311 2.00 2.62 4.21
C GLY A 311 1.64 1.83 5.46
N MET A 312 2.11 2.34 6.60
CA MET A 312 1.75 1.89 7.94
C MET A 312 1.06 3.03 8.70
N ILE A 313 0.22 2.68 9.66
CA ILE A 313 -0.48 3.62 10.54
C ILE A 313 -0.40 3.09 11.96
N ASP A 314 -0.03 3.98 12.87
CA ASP A 314 -0.05 3.75 14.31
C ASP A 314 -0.87 4.82 14.99
N VAL A 315 -1.58 4.46 16.07
CA VAL A 315 -2.49 5.37 16.78
C VAL A 315 -2.28 5.24 18.27
N GLU A 316 -1.96 6.34 18.90
CA GLU A 316 -1.88 6.49 20.35
C GLU A 316 -2.94 7.49 20.83
N SER A 317 -3.67 7.15 21.88
CA SER A 317 -4.69 8.05 22.42
C SER A 317 -4.89 7.79 23.91
N GLU A 318 -5.13 8.88 24.64
CA GLU A 318 -5.44 8.84 26.05
C GLU A 318 -6.56 9.85 26.38
N VAL A 319 -7.53 9.43 27.19
CA VAL A 319 -8.68 10.27 27.56
C VAL A 319 -8.23 11.56 28.23
N GLY A 320 -8.63 12.70 27.68
CA GLY A 320 -8.29 14.05 28.18
C GLY A 320 -6.93 14.60 27.69
N TYR A 321 -6.13 13.79 27.00
CA TYR A 321 -4.80 14.20 26.46
C TYR A 321 -4.80 14.33 24.93
N GLY A 322 -5.79 13.75 24.25
CA GLY A 322 -5.93 13.80 22.79
C GLY A 322 -5.48 12.52 22.08
N THR A 323 -5.22 12.66 20.78
CA THR A 323 -4.85 11.52 19.91
C THR A 323 -3.65 11.89 19.06
N ILE A 324 -2.76 10.92 18.86
CA ILE A 324 -1.63 10.98 17.95
C ILE A 324 -1.81 9.88 16.91
N ILE A 325 -1.83 10.25 15.63
CA ILE A 325 -1.86 9.31 14.52
C ILE A 325 -0.59 9.50 13.69
N GLN A 326 0.19 8.44 13.56
CA GLN A 326 1.41 8.42 12.77
C GLN A 326 1.21 7.58 11.51
N PHE A 327 1.62 8.13 10.39
CA PHE A 327 1.60 7.50 9.09
C PHE A 327 3.02 7.35 8.57
N GLU A 328 3.39 6.17 8.12
CA GLU A 328 4.67 5.93 7.48
C GLU A 328 4.43 5.49 6.03
N PHE A 329 4.93 6.25 5.07
CA PHE A 329 4.85 5.92 3.65
C PHE A 329 6.24 5.72 3.07
N PRO A 330 6.45 4.69 2.20
CA PRO A 330 7.71 4.50 1.52
C PRO A 330 8.01 5.67 0.59
N THR A 331 9.25 6.17 0.62
CA THR A 331 9.69 7.26 -0.25
C THR A 331 10.05 6.75 -1.64
N ILE A 332 9.87 7.60 -2.63
CA ILE A 332 10.47 7.37 -3.93
C ILE A 332 11.97 7.68 -3.79
N ALA A 333 12.82 6.67 -3.95
CA ALA A 333 14.29 6.74 -3.78
C ALA A 333 15.01 7.61 -4.82
N SER A 334 14.30 8.51 -5.48
CA SER A 334 14.86 9.48 -6.40
C SER A 334 14.44 10.88 -5.98
N ILE A 335 15.42 11.74 -5.84
CA ILE A 335 15.27 13.19 -5.83
C ILE A 335 15.30 13.84 -4.45
N LEU A 336 16.45 13.74 -3.81
CA LEU A 336 17.03 14.94 -3.24
C LEU A 336 17.57 15.81 -4.39
N LYS A 337 16.71 16.50 -5.12
CA LYS A 337 17.12 17.71 -5.81
C LYS A 337 17.11 18.81 -4.77
N VAL A 338 18.25 18.95 -4.11
CA VAL A 338 18.66 20.18 -3.45
C VAL A 338 18.75 21.25 -4.54
N GLN A 339 17.89 22.22 -4.50
CA GLN A 339 18.14 23.56 -5.05
C GLN A 339 18.41 24.50 -3.93
#